data_e76dc4926105606c9c3e950b45ada0e6
#
_entry.id   e76dc4926105606c9c3e950b45ada0e6
#
_cell.length_a   1.000
_cell.length_b   1.000
_cell.length_c   1.000
_cell.angle_alpha   90.00
_cell.angle_beta   90.00
_cell.angle_gamma   90.00
#
_symmetry.space_group_name_H-M   'P 1'
#
loop_
_entity.id
_entity.type
_entity.pdbx_description
1 polymer ?
#
loop_
_entity_poly.entity_id
_entity_poly.type
_entity_poly.pdbx_seq_one_letter_code
_entity_poly.pdbx_strand_id
1 'polypeptide(L)'
;MKVVEIKVIYESDNIEKATKEISDIFYDFGVTGLKIEEPLSHKNPLDFYKNEKDFLMVDHAISAYFPLNPYSEKRKIAILERFQEQFSERDDIIYTVDFYEYDEEDYQNSWKKYLFPEKVSEKFVVKPTWREYEPESDELIIELDPGRAFGTGSHPTTSLCLKLMEENIKEGDSVIDVGTGSGILMIAADRLGASEIYGTDIDELAVESAKENLELNKIDENKAKVFKGDLISVVEDKKFDVVVANILADVLLILLNDISKVVKKDGLIIFSGIIEDKCEILKKEVEVLGFEVLEIKADKEWRAMLIKAN
;
A
#
# COMPACT_ATOMS: atom_id res chain seq x y z
N MET A 1 25.15 1.02 -7.54
CA MET A 1 25.51 2.43 -7.97
C MET A 1 25.36 3.30 -6.73
N LYS A 2 26.21 4.33 -6.51
CA LYS A 2 26.00 5.25 -5.37
C LYS A 2 25.06 6.37 -5.78
N VAL A 3 24.24 6.83 -4.84
CA VAL A 3 23.25 7.91 -5.04
C VAL A 3 23.48 9.02 -4.03
N VAL A 4 23.32 10.26 -4.45
CA VAL A 4 23.29 11.43 -3.56
C VAL A 4 21.86 11.90 -3.40
N GLU A 5 21.37 11.93 -2.17
CA GLU A 5 20.16 12.65 -1.81
C GLU A 5 20.52 14.11 -1.48
N ILE A 6 19.78 15.03 -2.04
CA ILE A 6 19.79 16.44 -1.67
C ILE A 6 18.46 16.74 -1.03
N LYS A 7 18.46 16.98 0.29
CA LYS A 7 17.27 17.23 1.08
C LYS A 7 17.22 18.71 1.47
N VAL A 8 16.11 19.35 1.15
CA VAL A 8 15.78 20.72 1.54
C VAL A 8 14.71 20.66 2.60
N ILE A 9 15.04 21.12 3.80
CA ILE A 9 14.10 21.31 4.90
C ILE A 9 13.72 22.79 4.91
N TYR A 10 12.44 23.11 5.02
CA TYR A 10 11.99 24.50 4.92
C TYR A 10 10.76 24.80 5.75
N GLU A 11 10.67 26.08 6.15
CA GLU A 11 9.49 26.72 6.72
C GLU A 11 9.12 27.91 5.84
N SER A 12 7.84 28.18 5.64
CA SER A 12 7.37 29.34 4.85
C SER A 12 5.98 29.78 5.27
N ASP A 13 5.70 31.06 5.11
CA ASP A 13 4.35 31.62 5.28
C ASP A 13 3.36 31.10 4.22
N ASN A 14 3.86 30.59 3.10
CA ASN A 14 3.08 29.96 2.05
C ASN A 14 3.74 28.65 1.60
N ILE A 15 3.38 27.56 2.25
CA ILE A 15 3.97 26.22 2.03
C ILE A 15 3.77 25.75 0.59
N GLU A 16 2.58 25.88 0.03
CA GLU A 16 2.30 25.42 -1.35
C GLU A 16 3.18 26.11 -2.39
N LYS A 17 3.36 27.44 -2.24
CA LYS A 17 4.25 28.22 -3.10
C LYS A 17 5.70 27.80 -2.93
N ALA A 18 6.16 27.66 -1.68
CA ALA A 18 7.53 27.24 -1.37
C ALA A 18 7.83 25.84 -1.90
N THR A 19 6.92 24.88 -1.69
CA THR A 19 7.02 23.52 -2.23
C THR A 19 7.18 23.53 -3.74
N LYS A 20 6.38 24.34 -4.44
CA LYS A 20 6.47 24.46 -5.89
C LYS A 20 7.81 25.05 -6.33
N GLU A 21 8.24 26.15 -5.75
CA GLU A 21 9.49 26.85 -6.11
C GLU A 21 10.73 25.99 -5.87
N ILE A 22 10.78 25.26 -4.73
CA ILE A 22 11.86 24.30 -4.43
C ILE A 22 11.84 23.13 -5.42
N SER A 23 10.65 22.61 -5.74
CA SER A 23 10.50 21.53 -6.72
C SER A 23 10.95 21.95 -8.11
N ASP A 24 10.60 23.15 -8.54
CA ASP A 24 10.99 23.71 -9.84
C ASP A 24 12.52 23.80 -9.96
N ILE A 25 13.23 24.19 -8.89
CA ILE A 25 14.71 24.19 -8.88
C ILE A 25 15.24 22.78 -9.17
N PHE A 26 14.75 21.76 -8.48
CA PHE A 26 15.22 20.39 -8.69
C PHE A 26 14.91 19.87 -10.10
N TYR A 27 13.74 20.21 -10.66
CA TYR A 27 13.38 19.85 -12.03
C TYR A 27 14.30 20.51 -13.07
N ASP A 28 14.77 21.75 -12.84
CA ASP A 28 15.76 22.43 -13.68
C ASP A 28 17.09 21.67 -13.75
N PHE A 29 17.43 20.89 -12.72
CA PHE A 29 18.58 20.00 -12.67
C PHE A 29 18.34 18.60 -13.23
N GLY A 30 17.17 18.36 -13.86
CA GLY A 30 16.86 17.13 -14.60
C GLY A 30 16.37 15.97 -13.74
N VAL A 31 15.83 16.25 -12.56
CA VAL A 31 15.17 15.23 -11.72
C VAL A 31 13.82 14.89 -12.31
N THR A 32 13.45 13.61 -12.31
CA THR A 32 12.16 13.12 -12.83
C THR A 32 11.12 12.86 -11.74
N GLY A 33 11.56 12.82 -10.47
CA GLY A 33 10.68 12.62 -9.31
C GLY A 33 11.31 13.18 -8.05
N LEU A 34 10.46 13.62 -7.13
CA LEU A 34 10.81 14.18 -5.83
C LEU A 34 10.11 13.43 -4.71
N LYS A 35 10.77 13.33 -3.56
CA LYS A 35 10.13 12.92 -2.32
C LYS A 35 9.72 14.17 -1.55
N ILE A 36 8.42 14.34 -1.30
CA ILE A 36 7.88 15.45 -0.51
C ILE A 36 7.47 14.90 0.84
N GLU A 37 7.94 15.51 1.90
CA GLU A 37 7.66 15.14 3.29
C GLU A 37 6.92 16.31 3.97
N GLU A 38 5.80 16.01 4.60
CA GLU A 38 4.97 16.96 5.33
C GLU A 38 5.00 16.65 6.83
N PRO A 39 4.92 17.66 7.73
CA PRO A 39 4.82 17.44 9.16
C PRO A 39 3.62 16.55 9.48
N LEU A 40 3.82 15.52 10.30
CA LEU A 40 2.72 14.71 10.82
C LEU A 40 1.79 15.59 11.67
N SER A 41 0.57 15.78 11.23
CA SER A 41 -0.45 16.47 12.02
C SER A 41 -0.74 15.64 13.27
N HIS A 42 -0.75 16.30 14.47
CA HIS A 42 -0.98 15.67 15.79
C HIS A 42 -2.35 14.99 15.99
N LYS A 43 -3.02 14.58 14.93
CA LYS A 43 -4.34 13.93 14.96
C LYS A 43 -4.33 12.43 14.63
N ASN A 44 -3.16 11.80 14.56
CA ASN A 44 -3.09 10.37 14.30
C ASN A 44 -3.03 9.59 15.63
N PRO A 45 -3.95 8.65 15.91
CA PRO A 45 -3.96 7.86 17.15
C PRO A 45 -2.71 6.99 17.37
N LEU A 46 -1.83 6.87 16.38
CA LEU A 46 -0.59 6.09 16.41
C LEU A 46 0.58 6.74 17.15
N ASP A 47 0.37 7.88 17.80
CA ASP A 47 1.37 8.55 18.66
C ASP A 47 1.87 7.74 19.87
N PHE A 48 1.40 6.52 20.07
CA PHE A 48 1.74 5.68 21.22
C PHE A 48 3.06 4.90 21.12
N TYR A 49 3.70 4.85 19.96
CA TYR A 49 4.99 4.17 19.80
C TYR A 49 6.17 5.14 19.72
N LYS A 50 6.21 6.07 20.67
CA LYS A 50 7.32 7.02 20.80
C LYS A 50 8.51 6.38 21.51
N ASN A 51 9.45 5.87 20.73
CA ASN A 51 10.84 5.94 21.12
C ASN A 51 11.38 7.32 20.67
N GLU A 52 11.59 8.19 21.62
CA GLU A 52 11.60 9.66 21.54
C GLU A 52 12.73 10.32 20.73
N LYS A 53 13.54 9.64 19.93
CA LYS A 53 14.71 10.26 19.29
C LYS A 53 14.75 10.30 17.78
N ASP A 54 13.88 9.57 17.06
CA ASP A 54 14.06 9.42 15.61
C ASP A 54 12.89 9.89 14.73
N PHE A 55 11.75 10.36 15.26
CA PHE A 55 10.53 10.54 14.48
C PHE A 55 9.67 11.77 14.85
N LEU A 56 10.28 12.92 14.88
CA LEU A 56 9.53 14.16 14.67
C LEU A 56 9.94 14.69 13.28
N MET A 57 9.18 14.34 12.24
CA MET A 57 9.15 15.20 11.06
C MET A 57 8.39 16.46 11.48
N VAL A 58 9.15 17.42 11.99
CA VAL A 58 8.63 18.68 12.50
C VAL A 58 8.47 19.69 11.36
N ASP A 59 9.18 19.46 10.24
CA ASP A 59 9.34 20.42 9.16
C ASP A 59 8.94 19.84 7.81
N HIS A 60 8.53 20.71 6.88
CA HIS A 60 8.39 20.34 5.47
C HIS A 60 9.76 20.07 4.86
N ALA A 61 9.85 19.02 4.06
CA ALA A 61 11.08 18.71 3.33
C ALA A 61 10.83 18.18 1.91
N ILE A 62 11.78 18.48 1.02
CA ILE A 62 11.80 17.95 -0.34
C ILE A 62 13.15 17.34 -0.61
N SER A 63 13.18 16.09 -1.06
CA SER A 63 14.40 15.39 -1.43
C SER A 63 14.43 15.08 -2.92
N ALA A 64 15.59 15.31 -3.52
CA ALA A 64 15.92 14.93 -4.88
C ALA A 64 17.11 13.96 -4.88
N TYR A 65 17.12 13.01 -5.82
CA TYR A 65 18.10 11.94 -5.90
C TYR A 65 18.88 12.00 -7.21
N PHE A 66 20.21 11.96 -7.10
CA PHE A 66 21.10 12.05 -8.24
C PHE A 66 22.13 10.91 -8.20
N PRO A 67 22.52 10.35 -9.35
CA PRO A 67 23.61 9.36 -9.38
C PRO A 67 24.92 10.01 -8.92
N LEU A 68 25.66 9.33 -8.04
CA LEU A 68 27.00 9.75 -7.63
C LEU A 68 27.98 9.51 -8.77
N ASN A 69 28.55 10.57 -9.30
CA ASN A 69 29.50 10.56 -10.42
C ASN A 69 30.52 11.71 -10.26
N PRO A 70 31.56 11.80 -11.10
CA PRO A 70 32.58 12.85 -11.01
C PRO A 70 32.06 14.29 -11.08
N TYR A 71 30.80 14.50 -11.49
CA TYR A 71 30.15 15.80 -11.58
C TYR A 71 29.27 16.13 -10.34
N SER A 72 29.14 15.21 -9.39
CA SER A 72 28.25 15.37 -8.23
C SER A 72 28.60 16.59 -7.39
N GLU A 73 29.89 16.85 -7.13
CA GLU A 73 30.31 18.02 -6.36
C GLU A 73 29.98 19.34 -7.07
N LYS A 74 30.16 19.39 -8.39
CA LYS A 74 29.77 20.57 -9.17
C LYS A 74 28.29 20.80 -9.19
N ARG A 75 27.50 19.70 -9.20
CA ARG A 75 26.04 19.76 -9.13
C ARG A 75 25.56 20.22 -7.76
N LYS A 76 26.14 19.72 -6.67
CA LYS A 76 25.86 20.18 -5.29
C LYS A 76 26.05 21.69 -5.20
N ILE A 77 27.18 22.19 -5.65
CA ILE A 77 27.49 23.62 -5.65
C ILE A 77 26.48 24.42 -6.47
N ALA A 78 26.21 24.00 -7.72
CA ALA A 78 25.27 24.70 -8.60
C ALA A 78 23.83 24.74 -8.02
N ILE A 79 23.40 23.66 -7.34
CA ILE A 79 22.11 23.63 -6.67
C ILE A 79 22.11 24.62 -5.49
N LEU A 80 23.15 24.66 -4.66
CA LEU A 80 23.25 25.63 -3.56
C LEU A 80 23.23 27.06 -4.06
N GLU A 81 23.99 27.36 -5.11
CA GLU A 81 24.00 28.69 -5.73
C GLU A 81 22.60 29.07 -6.24
N ARG A 82 21.89 28.14 -6.88
CA ARG A 82 20.52 28.35 -7.36
C ARG A 82 19.51 28.61 -6.23
N PHE A 83 19.61 27.88 -5.12
CA PHE A 83 18.82 28.14 -3.91
C PHE A 83 19.14 29.51 -3.32
N GLN A 84 20.41 29.85 -3.24
CA GLN A 84 20.84 31.14 -2.72
C GLN A 84 20.35 32.30 -3.60
N GLU A 85 20.46 32.20 -4.91
CA GLU A 85 19.92 33.20 -5.86
C GLU A 85 18.40 33.37 -5.72
N GLN A 86 17.65 32.28 -5.49
CA GLN A 86 16.20 32.30 -5.43
C GLN A 86 15.67 32.86 -4.11
N PHE A 87 16.35 32.57 -2.98
CA PHE A 87 15.78 32.77 -1.65
C PHE A 87 16.60 33.70 -0.72
N SER A 88 17.82 34.13 -1.07
CA SER A 88 18.70 34.91 -0.16
C SER A 88 18.13 36.26 0.28
N GLU A 89 17.28 36.89 -0.52
CA GLU A 89 16.69 38.19 -0.22
C GLU A 89 15.23 38.09 0.27
N ARG A 90 14.80 36.88 0.68
CA ARG A 90 13.41 36.60 1.07
C ARG A 90 13.31 36.30 2.55
N ASP A 91 12.39 36.98 3.22
CA ASP A 91 12.06 36.79 4.65
C ASP A 91 10.89 35.81 4.86
N ASP A 92 10.19 35.42 3.78
CA ASP A 92 8.99 34.55 3.83
C ASP A 92 9.31 33.05 3.77
N ILE A 93 10.58 32.68 3.69
CA ILE A 93 11.06 31.29 3.67
C ILE A 93 12.39 31.15 4.42
N ILE A 94 12.47 30.14 5.27
CA ILE A 94 13.70 29.69 5.92
C ILE A 94 13.96 28.26 5.42
N TYR A 95 15.20 27.96 4.99
CA TYR A 95 15.54 26.64 4.49
C TYR A 95 16.95 26.21 4.88
N THR A 96 17.15 24.88 4.92
CA THR A 96 18.46 24.24 5.00
C THR A 96 18.58 23.21 3.88
N VAL A 97 19.81 22.99 3.41
CA VAL A 97 20.10 22.01 2.36
C VAL A 97 21.11 21.01 2.90
N ASP A 98 20.71 19.77 3.01
CA ASP A 98 21.53 18.66 3.47
C ASP A 98 21.87 17.70 2.33
N PHE A 99 23.04 17.06 2.42
CA PHE A 99 23.52 16.09 1.43
C PHE A 99 23.82 14.77 2.10
N TYR A 100 23.22 13.70 1.58
CA TYR A 100 23.44 12.34 2.05
C TYR A 100 23.90 11.46 0.89
N GLU A 101 24.91 10.63 1.12
CA GLU A 101 25.39 9.65 0.15
C GLU A 101 24.98 8.26 0.60
N TYR A 102 24.36 7.52 -0.32
CA TYR A 102 23.89 6.17 -0.07
C TYR A 102 24.51 5.20 -1.07
N ASP A 103 24.88 4.02 -0.64
CA ASP A 103 25.03 2.89 -1.52
C ASP A 103 23.64 2.45 -2.05
N GLU A 104 23.60 1.84 -3.23
CA GLU A 104 22.31 1.44 -3.87
C GLU A 104 21.47 0.52 -2.95
N GLU A 105 22.13 -0.36 -2.21
CA GLU A 105 21.48 -1.22 -1.22
C GLU A 105 20.91 -0.41 -0.04
N ASP A 106 21.64 0.58 0.46
CA ASP A 106 21.18 1.45 1.55
C ASP A 106 20.04 2.37 1.09
N TYR A 107 20.09 2.85 -0.16
CA TYR A 107 19.02 3.62 -0.76
C TYR A 107 17.75 2.78 -0.95
N GLN A 108 17.88 1.58 -1.52
CA GLN A 108 16.76 0.65 -1.69
C GLN A 108 16.13 0.25 -0.36
N ASN A 109 16.87 0.29 0.74
CA ASN A 109 16.41 -0.03 2.09
C ASN A 109 16.05 1.19 2.94
N SER A 110 16.31 2.41 2.46
CA SER A 110 16.12 3.64 3.26
C SER A 110 14.67 3.86 3.70
N TRP A 111 13.69 3.38 2.93
CA TRP A 111 12.28 3.44 3.25
C TRP A 111 11.87 2.46 4.36
N LYS A 112 12.63 1.36 4.56
CA LYS A 112 12.34 0.35 5.60
C LYS A 112 12.32 0.93 7.01
N LYS A 113 13.13 1.97 7.26
CA LYS A 113 13.18 2.64 8.58
C LYS A 113 11.87 3.36 8.94
N TYR A 114 11.04 3.70 7.95
CA TYR A 114 9.77 4.43 8.14
C TYR A 114 8.56 3.50 8.24
N LEU A 115 8.72 2.21 8.04
CA LEU A 115 7.64 1.25 8.21
C LEU A 115 7.67 0.64 9.62
N PHE A 116 6.53 0.72 10.27
CA PHE A 116 6.28 0.18 11.61
C PHE A 116 5.09 -0.77 11.57
N PRO A 117 4.95 -1.64 12.59
CA PRO A 117 3.71 -2.39 12.77
C PRO A 117 2.51 -1.44 12.85
N GLU A 118 1.46 -1.71 12.08
CA GLU A 118 0.27 -0.88 11.98
C GLU A 118 -0.99 -1.72 12.18
N LYS A 119 -1.88 -1.28 13.08
CA LYS A 119 -3.18 -1.89 13.27
C LYS A 119 -4.15 -1.40 12.18
N VAL A 120 -4.53 -2.30 11.28
CA VAL A 120 -5.28 -1.98 10.05
C VAL A 120 -6.76 -2.33 10.13
N SER A 121 -7.17 -3.13 11.14
CA SER A 121 -8.56 -3.46 11.48
C SER A 121 -8.68 -3.66 12.99
N GLU A 122 -9.80 -4.24 13.49
CA GLU A 122 -9.95 -4.53 14.91
C GLU A 122 -8.94 -5.57 15.40
N LYS A 123 -8.66 -6.61 14.60
CA LYS A 123 -7.74 -7.70 14.96
C LYS A 123 -6.44 -7.70 14.17
N PHE A 124 -6.45 -7.23 12.91
CA PHE A 124 -5.27 -7.34 12.07
C PHE A 124 -4.23 -6.26 12.36
N VAL A 125 -3.00 -6.70 12.58
CA VAL A 125 -1.80 -5.87 12.62
C VAL A 125 -0.87 -6.32 11.49
N VAL A 126 -0.50 -5.39 10.62
CA VAL A 126 0.50 -5.62 9.58
C VAL A 126 1.87 -5.21 10.10
N LYS A 127 2.82 -6.13 10.03
CA LYS A 127 4.17 -5.97 10.57
C LYS A 127 5.21 -6.20 9.48
N PRO A 128 6.15 -5.25 9.26
CA PRO A 128 7.33 -5.52 8.44
C PRO A 128 8.23 -6.59 9.04
N THR A 129 8.89 -7.42 8.22
CA THR A 129 9.77 -8.52 8.66
C THR A 129 10.87 -8.08 9.62
N TRP A 130 11.44 -6.88 9.44
CA TRP A 130 12.56 -6.35 10.23
C TRP A 130 12.14 -5.63 11.50
N ARG A 131 10.85 -5.64 11.87
CA ARG A 131 10.34 -5.05 13.11
C ARG A 131 9.91 -6.15 14.08
N GLU A 132 10.28 -5.97 15.33
CA GLU A 132 9.72 -6.76 16.42
C GLU A 132 8.38 -6.15 16.84
N TYR A 133 7.44 -7.01 17.19
CA TYR A 133 6.12 -6.63 17.67
C TYR A 133 5.60 -7.70 18.62
N GLU A 134 5.15 -7.30 19.80
CA GLU A 134 4.49 -8.18 20.77
C GLU A 134 2.98 -8.02 20.61
N PRO A 135 2.27 -9.02 20.07
CA PRO A 135 0.83 -8.91 19.81
C PRO A 135 0.01 -8.92 21.11
N GLU A 136 -1.08 -8.18 21.12
CA GLU A 136 -2.13 -8.35 22.12
C GLU A 136 -2.87 -9.68 21.93
N SER A 137 -3.66 -10.12 22.93
CA SER A 137 -4.20 -11.48 23.00
C SER A 137 -5.11 -11.90 21.85
N ASP A 138 -5.69 -10.95 21.14
CA ASP A 138 -6.68 -11.15 20.05
C ASP A 138 -6.19 -10.65 18.70
N GLU A 139 -4.96 -10.15 18.61
CA GLU A 139 -4.39 -9.64 17.38
C GLU A 139 -3.90 -10.75 16.45
N LEU A 140 -4.23 -10.59 15.18
CA LEU A 140 -3.83 -11.46 14.07
C LEU A 140 -2.71 -10.78 13.29
N ILE A 141 -1.52 -11.34 13.37
CA ILE A 141 -0.34 -10.73 12.77
C ILE A 141 -0.19 -11.18 11.32
N ILE A 142 -0.06 -10.19 10.44
CA ILE A 142 0.34 -10.34 9.04
C ILE A 142 1.76 -9.80 8.91
N GLU A 143 2.72 -10.68 8.73
CA GLU A 143 4.11 -10.30 8.49
C GLU A 143 4.37 -10.14 7.00
N LEU A 144 4.88 -8.99 6.56
CA LEU A 144 5.16 -8.72 5.15
C LEU A 144 6.59 -8.22 4.93
N ASP A 145 7.14 -8.61 3.78
CA ASP A 145 8.19 -7.84 3.14
C ASP A 145 7.57 -7.00 2.02
N PRO A 146 7.34 -5.69 2.23
CA PRO A 146 6.66 -4.83 1.27
C PRO A 146 7.53 -4.43 0.06
N GLY A 147 8.48 -5.30 -0.38
CA GLY A 147 9.55 -4.93 -1.29
C GLY A 147 9.13 -4.57 -2.71
N ARG A 148 8.27 -5.33 -3.39
CA ARG A 148 8.05 -5.21 -4.84
C ARG A 148 6.60 -5.20 -5.29
N ALA A 149 5.65 -5.64 -4.45
CA ALA A 149 4.25 -5.76 -4.82
C ALA A 149 3.38 -4.74 -4.08
N PHE A 150 2.25 -4.37 -4.68
CA PHE A 150 1.22 -3.56 -4.04
C PHE A 150 0.57 -4.33 -2.88
N GLY A 151 0.10 -3.61 -1.85
CA GLY A 151 -0.59 -4.21 -0.71
C GLY A 151 0.27 -4.25 0.55
N THR A 152 0.75 -3.08 1.00
CA THR A 152 1.52 -2.93 2.26
C THR A 152 0.64 -2.94 3.52
N GLY A 153 -0.69 -2.99 3.36
CA GLY A 153 -1.66 -2.99 4.47
C GLY A 153 -2.18 -1.61 4.86
N SER A 154 -1.37 -0.57 4.79
CA SER A 154 -1.71 0.80 5.23
C SER A 154 -2.66 1.57 4.29
N HIS A 155 -2.86 1.08 3.07
CA HIS A 155 -3.79 1.74 2.14
C HIS A 155 -5.24 1.53 2.57
N PRO A 156 -6.12 2.56 2.53
CA PRO A 156 -7.53 2.46 2.93
C PRO A 156 -8.28 1.30 2.30
N THR A 157 -8.02 0.99 1.02
CA THR A 157 -8.68 -0.14 0.32
C THR A 157 -8.34 -1.49 0.94
N THR A 158 -7.10 -1.70 1.37
CA THR A 158 -6.67 -2.93 2.03
C THR A 158 -7.30 -3.05 3.42
N SER A 159 -7.27 -1.95 4.21
CA SER A 159 -7.92 -1.91 5.53
C SER A 159 -9.43 -2.19 5.44
N LEU A 160 -10.13 -1.59 4.48
CA LEU A 160 -11.56 -1.85 4.26
C LEU A 160 -11.84 -3.32 3.90
N CYS A 161 -10.99 -3.91 3.05
CA CYS A 161 -11.09 -5.32 2.67
C CYS A 161 -10.88 -6.24 3.87
N LEU A 162 -9.83 -6.00 4.66
CA LEU A 162 -9.52 -6.76 5.88
C LEU A 162 -10.66 -6.69 6.91
N LYS A 163 -11.28 -5.52 7.10
CA LYS A 163 -12.44 -5.35 7.98
C LYS A 163 -13.62 -6.20 7.53
N LEU A 164 -13.94 -6.20 6.22
CA LEU A 164 -15.01 -7.04 5.71
C LEU A 164 -14.68 -8.54 5.81
N MET A 165 -13.43 -8.94 5.57
CA MET A 165 -12.98 -10.32 5.74
C MET A 165 -13.09 -10.77 7.20
N GLU A 166 -12.64 -9.94 8.15
CA GLU A 166 -12.69 -10.22 9.61
C GLU A 166 -14.11 -10.49 10.11
N GLU A 167 -15.08 -9.74 9.59
CA GLU A 167 -16.49 -9.85 9.99
C GLU A 167 -17.23 -11.03 9.32
N ASN A 168 -16.74 -11.51 8.15
CA ASN A 168 -17.53 -12.38 7.30
C ASN A 168 -16.91 -13.74 6.98
N ILE A 169 -15.58 -13.90 7.03
CA ILE A 169 -14.93 -15.21 6.81
C ILE A 169 -15.09 -16.08 8.05
N LYS A 170 -15.45 -17.33 7.82
CA LYS A 170 -15.63 -18.36 8.86
C LYS A 170 -14.54 -19.41 8.77
N GLU A 171 -14.28 -20.05 9.90
CA GLU A 171 -13.39 -21.21 9.94
C GLU A 171 -13.89 -22.30 8.99
N GLY A 172 -12.98 -22.79 8.16
CA GLY A 172 -13.28 -23.82 7.16
C GLY A 172 -13.67 -23.29 5.77
N ASP A 173 -13.91 -21.99 5.59
CA ASP A 173 -14.22 -21.41 4.28
C ASP A 173 -13.07 -21.64 3.27
N SER A 174 -13.43 -21.80 2.01
CA SER A 174 -12.49 -21.68 0.88
C SER A 174 -12.51 -20.27 0.33
N VAL A 175 -11.33 -19.68 0.13
CA VAL A 175 -11.17 -18.27 -0.24
C VAL A 175 -10.34 -18.15 -1.52
N ILE A 176 -10.72 -17.25 -2.42
CA ILE A 176 -9.87 -16.82 -3.53
C ILE A 176 -9.65 -15.31 -3.48
N ASP A 177 -8.39 -14.91 -3.64
CA ASP A 177 -7.94 -13.52 -3.73
C ASP A 177 -7.52 -13.21 -5.18
N VAL A 178 -8.30 -12.39 -5.86
CA VAL A 178 -8.12 -12.05 -7.28
C VAL A 178 -7.38 -10.73 -7.42
N GLY A 179 -6.19 -10.77 -8.00
CA GLY A 179 -5.23 -9.65 -7.98
C GLY A 179 -4.52 -9.60 -6.62
N THR A 180 -3.90 -10.71 -6.23
CA THR A 180 -3.41 -10.92 -4.86
C THR A 180 -2.26 -9.99 -4.44
N GLY A 181 -1.51 -9.44 -5.40
CA GLY A 181 -0.39 -8.53 -5.11
C GLY A 181 0.62 -9.15 -4.14
N SER A 182 0.76 -8.56 -2.96
CA SER A 182 1.65 -9.06 -1.90
C SER A 182 1.18 -10.34 -1.21
N GLY A 183 -0.02 -10.83 -1.47
CA GLY A 183 -0.63 -11.96 -0.77
C GLY A 183 -1.25 -11.61 0.60
N ILE A 184 -1.34 -10.33 0.95
CA ILE A 184 -1.83 -9.87 2.27
C ILE A 184 -3.22 -10.42 2.60
N LEU A 185 -4.16 -10.44 1.64
CA LEU A 185 -5.51 -10.93 1.85
C LEU A 185 -5.55 -12.46 1.95
N MET A 186 -4.64 -13.17 1.28
CA MET A 186 -4.45 -14.61 1.46
C MET A 186 -3.98 -14.94 2.87
N ILE A 187 -3.01 -14.17 3.40
CA ILE A 187 -2.52 -14.33 4.78
C ILE A 187 -3.64 -14.04 5.77
N ALA A 188 -4.42 -12.98 5.53
CA ALA A 188 -5.58 -12.68 6.35
C ALA A 188 -6.62 -13.81 6.36
N ALA A 189 -6.92 -14.42 5.20
CA ALA A 189 -7.81 -15.57 5.11
C ALA A 189 -7.29 -16.76 5.94
N ASP A 190 -5.98 -17.02 5.91
CA ASP A 190 -5.36 -18.07 6.74
C ASP A 190 -5.56 -17.82 8.24
N ARG A 191 -5.28 -16.58 8.69
CA ARG A 191 -5.43 -16.18 10.08
C ARG A 191 -6.88 -16.25 10.58
N LEU A 192 -7.87 -16.09 9.66
CA LEU A 192 -9.30 -16.23 9.96
C LEU A 192 -9.78 -17.69 9.92
N GLY A 193 -8.89 -18.65 9.62
CA GLY A 193 -9.22 -20.08 9.67
C GLY A 193 -9.74 -20.64 8.35
N ALA A 194 -9.55 -19.96 7.22
CA ALA A 194 -9.87 -20.52 5.90
C ALA A 194 -9.16 -21.87 5.70
N SER A 195 -9.85 -22.85 5.12
CA SER A 195 -9.33 -24.21 4.91
C SER A 195 -8.54 -24.37 3.64
N GLU A 196 -8.84 -23.54 2.64
CA GLU A 196 -8.22 -23.56 1.32
C GLU A 196 -8.18 -22.13 0.76
N ILE A 197 -7.03 -21.72 0.26
CA ILE A 197 -6.80 -20.33 -0.16
C ILE A 197 -6.11 -20.32 -1.52
N TYR A 198 -6.72 -19.62 -2.47
CA TYR A 198 -6.14 -19.40 -3.79
C TYR A 198 -5.87 -17.91 -3.98
N GLY A 199 -4.78 -17.60 -4.68
CA GLY A 199 -4.47 -16.25 -5.14
C GLY A 199 -4.15 -16.27 -6.62
N THR A 200 -4.61 -15.26 -7.35
CA THR A 200 -4.26 -15.07 -8.76
C THR A 200 -3.72 -13.68 -8.98
N ASP A 201 -2.72 -13.53 -9.84
CA ASP A 201 -2.24 -12.24 -10.31
C ASP A 201 -1.71 -12.35 -11.73
N ILE A 202 -1.84 -11.30 -12.51
CA ILE A 202 -1.33 -11.23 -13.88
C ILE A 202 0.18 -10.96 -13.91
N ASP A 203 0.69 -10.27 -12.86
CA ASP A 203 2.10 -9.93 -12.71
C ASP A 203 2.88 -11.07 -12.03
N GLU A 204 3.92 -11.56 -12.71
CA GLU A 204 4.85 -12.57 -12.18
C GLU A 204 5.50 -12.13 -10.87
N LEU A 205 5.88 -10.85 -10.76
CA LEU A 205 6.53 -10.33 -9.55
C LEU A 205 5.57 -10.31 -8.37
N ALA A 206 4.29 -10.07 -8.59
CA ALA A 206 3.26 -10.17 -7.56
C ALA A 206 3.08 -11.62 -7.10
N VAL A 207 3.04 -12.58 -8.05
CA VAL A 207 2.97 -14.01 -7.75
C VAL A 207 4.16 -14.48 -6.90
N GLU A 208 5.38 -14.06 -7.25
CA GLU A 208 6.59 -14.36 -6.49
C GLU A 208 6.51 -13.75 -5.07
N SER A 209 6.17 -12.47 -4.98
CA SER A 209 6.02 -11.76 -3.70
C SER A 209 4.98 -12.40 -2.79
N ALA A 210 3.80 -12.78 -3.33
CA ALA A 210 2.78 -13.48 -2.57
C ALA A 210 3.29 -14.81 -2.00
N LYS A 211 4.00 -15.61 -2.80
CA LYS A 211 4.59 -16.88 -2.34
C LYS A 211 5.61 -16.67 -1.22
N GLU A 212 6.52 -15.70 -1.38
CA GLU A 212 7.51 -15.35 -0.36
C GLU A 212 6.83 -14.92 0.95
N ASN A 213 5.80 -14.08 0.88
CA ASN A 213 5.06 -13.63 2.05
C ASN A 213 4.22 -14.75 2.71
N LEU A 214 3.67 -15.69 1.94
CA LEU A 214 3.00 -16.87 2.48
C LEU A 214 3.99 -17.76 3.26
N GLU A 215 5.19 -18.04 2.69
CA GLU A 215 6.26 -18.78 3.35
C GLU A 215 6.72 -18.07 4.64
N LEU A 216 6.91 -16.75 4.58
CA LEU A 216 7.25 -15.92 5.73
C LEU A 216 6.24 -16.07 6.88
N ASN A 217 4.96 -16.15 6.56
CA ASN A 217 3.88 -16.37 7.53
C ASN A 217 3.67 -17.85 7.89
N LYS A 218 4.52 -18.76 7.40
CA LYS A 218 4.49 -20.22 7.66
C LYS A 218 3.17 -20.88 7.24
N ILE A 219 2.59 -20.41 6.15
CA ILE A 219 1.34 -20.95 5.60
C ILE A 219 1.70 -22.13 4.68
N ASP A 220 1.03 -23.27 4.90
CA ASP A 220 1.27 -24.50 4.14
C ASP A 220 0.90 -24.29 2.65
N GLU A 221 1.83 -24.64 1.74
CA GLU A 221 1.66 -24.57 0.29
C GLU A 221 0.52 -25.48 -0.23
N ASN A 222 0.15 -26.52 0.51
CA ASN A 222 -1.01 -27.34 0.20
C ASN A 222 -2.33 -26.62 0.53
N LYS A 223 -2.32 -25.70 1.50
CA LYS A 223 -3.46 -24.89 1.92
C LYS A 223 -3.63 -23.64 1.08
N ALA A 224 -2.52 -22.94 0.78
CA ALA A 224 -2.52 -21.70 0.02
C ALA A 224 -1.72 -21.85 -1.29
N LYS A 225 -2.37 -21.52 -2.42
CA LYS A 225 -1.78 -21.66 -3.76
C LYS A 225 -1.88 -20.35 -4.53
N VAL A 226 -0.77 -19.93 -5.15
CA VAL A 226 -0.72 -18.71 -5.97
C VAL A 226 -0.46 -19.07 -7.42
N PHE A 227 -1.28 -18.53 -8.32
CA PHE A 227 -1.22 -18.79 -9.74
C PHE A 227 -1.01 -17.49 -10.53
N LYS A 228 -0.18 -17.56 -11.56
CA LYS A 228 -0.14 -16.51 -12.56
C LYS A 228 -1.30 -16.67 -13.52
N GLY A 229 -2.15 -15.67 -13.64
CA GLY A 229 -3.30 -15.70 -14.54
C GLY A 229 -4.05 -14.38 -14.58
N ASP A 230 -4.81 -14.20 -15.66
CA ASP A 230 -5.70 -13.05 -15.80
C ASP A 230 -7.00 -13.33 -15.05
N LEU A 231 -7.21 -12.57 -13.97
CA LEU A 231 -8.36 -12.72 -13.07
C LEU A 231 -8.55 -14.18 -12.62
N ILE A 232 -9.67 -14.79 -12.98
CA ILE A 232 -10.05 -16.16 -12.60
C ILE A 232 -9.76 -17.23 -13.65
N SER A 233 -9.12 -16.87 -14.75
CA SER A 233 -8.93 -17.76 -15.93
C SER A 233 -8.23 -19.08 -15.62
N VAL A 234 -7.42 -19.13 -14.56
CA VAL A 234 -6.66 -20.32 -14.16
C VAL A 234 -7.35 -21.17 -13.09
N VAL A 235 -8.52 -20.74 -12.60
CA VAL A 235 -9.25 -21.40 -11.49
C VAL A 235 -10.75 -21.59 -11.78
N GLU A 236 -11.19 -21.42 -13.03
CA GLU A 236 -12.61 -21.42 -13.45
C GLU A 236 -13.41 -22.69 -13.08
N ASP A 237 -12.73 -23.84 -12.90
CA ASP A 237 -13.38 -25.10 -12.54
C ASP A 237 -13.65 -25.27 -11.03
N LYS A 238 -13.29 -24.27 -10.22
CA LYS A 238 -13.38 -24.33 -8.76
C LYS A 238 -14.23 -23.21 -8.19
N LYS A 239 -15.06 -23.56 -7.20
CA LYS A 239 -15.92 -22.62 -6.50
C LYS A 239 -15.50 -22.42 -5.05
N PHE A 240 -15.55 -21.17 -4.61
CA PHE A 240 -15.11 -20.71 -3.31
C PHE A 240 -16.29 -20.17 -2.48
N ASP A 241 -16.18 -20.28 -1.15
CA ASP A 241 -17.15 -19.70 -0.21
C ASP A 241 -17.02 -18.16 -0.23
N VAL A 242 -15.79 -17.66 -0.35
CA VAL A 242 -15.51 -16.23 -0.40
C VAL A 242 -14.59 -15.89 -1.57
N VAL A 243 -14.96 -14.90 -2.35
CA VAL A 243 -14.15 -14.29 -3.41
C VAL A 243 -13.76 -12.88 -2.96
N VAL A 244 -12.48 -12.60 -2.90
CA VAL A 244 -11.97 -11.26 -2.53
C VAL A 244 -11.23 -10.66 -3.70
N ALA A 245 -11.40 -9.37 -3.96
CA ALA A 245 -10.62 -8.63 -4.94
C ALA A 245 -10.43 -7.17 -4.51
N ASN A 246 -9.18 -6.76 -4.37
CA ASN A 246 -8.80 -5.36 -4.08
C ASN A 246 -8.06 -4.78 -5.29
N ILE A 247 -8.80 -4.49 -6.35
CA ILE A 247 -8.30 -4.05 -7.65
C ILE A 247 -9.11 -2.85 -8.17
N LEU A 248 -8.69 -2.27 -9.29
CA LEU A 248 -9.38 -1.11 -9.87
C LEU A 248 -10.84 -1.43 -10.23
N ALA A 249 -11.74 -0.49 -10.00
CA ALA A 249 -13.18 -0.65 -10.24
C ALA A 249 -13.53 -1.08 -11.68
N ASP A 250 -12.80 -0.59 -12.69
CA ASP A 250 -13.01 -0.98 -14.09
C ASP A 250 -12.65 -2.46 -14.33
N VAL A 251 -11.68 -2.99 -13.60
CA VAL A 251 -11.30 -4.42 -13.64
C VAL A 251 -12.30 -5.27 -12.85
N LEU A 252 -12.84 -4.75 -11.74
CA LEU A 252 -13.93 -5.40 -10.99
C LEU A 252 -15.18 -5.60 -11.86
N LEU A 253 -15.53 -4.64 -12.72
CA LEU A 253 -16.63 -4.76 -13.68
C LEU A 253 -16.39 -5.89 -14.68
N ILE A 254 -15.15 -6.12 -15.11
CA ILE A 254 -14.80 -7.24 -15.98
C ILE A 254 -14.94 -8.56 -15.20
N LEU A 255 -14.35 -8.66 -14.02
CA LEU A 255 -14.42 -9.83 -13.16
C LEU A 255 -15.85 -10.23 -12.83
N LEU A 256 -16.72 -9.25 -12.59
CA LEU A 256 -18.11 -9.45 -12.20
C LEU A 256 -18.91 -10.27 -13.24
N ASN A 257 -18.61 -10.15 -14.53
CA ASN A 257 -19.29 -10.91 -15.58
C ASN A 257 -19.07 -12.43 -15.46
N ASP A 258 -17.94 -12.83 -14.90
CA ASP A 258 -17.54 -14.23 -14.81
C ASP A 258 -17.51 -14.77 -13.38
N ILE A 259 -17.75 -13.93 -12.37
CA ILE A 259 -17.58 -14.28 -10.96
C ILE A 259 -18.44 -15.45 -10.49
N SER A 260 -19.62 -15.65 -11.13
CA SER A 260 -20.50 -16.79 -10.87
C SER A 260 -19.86 -18.15 -11.18
N LYS A 261 -18.78 -18.17 -11.96
CA LYS A 261 -18.01 -19.38 -12.25
C LYS A 261 -17.22 -19.87 -11.04
N VAL A 262 -16.80 -18.95 -10.17
CA VAL A 262 -15.90 -19.23 -9.05
C VAL A 262 -16.50 -19.00 -7.66
N VAL A 263 -17.64 -18.34 -7.54
CA VAL A 263 -18.35 -18.19 -6.27
C VAL A 263 -19.37 -19.33 -6.10
N LYS A 264 -19.47 -19.88 -4.88
CA LYS A 264 -20.53 -20.84 -4.51
C LYS A 264 -21.89 -20.13 -4.42
N LYS A 265 -22.97 -20.92 -4.54
CA LYS A 265 -24.30 -20.42 -4.20
C LYS A 265 -24.30 -19.97 -2.73
N ASP A 266 -24.93 -18.84 -2.45
CA ASP A 266 -24.94 -18.18 -1.14
C ASP A 266 -23.53 -17.77 -0.62
N GLY A 267 -22.49 -17.87 -1.47
CA GLY A 267 -21.14 -17.42 -1.16
C GLY A 267 -21.02 -15.89 -1.11
N LEU A 268 -19.92 -15.42 -0.58
CA LEU A 268 -19.67 -13.98 -0.39
C LEU A 268 -18.62 -13.48 -1.40
N ILE A 269 -18.78 -12.22 -1.79
CA ILE A 269 -17.83 -11.50 -2.63
C ILE A 269 -17.47 -10.20 -1.92
N ILE A 270 -16.18 -9.94 -1.79
CA ILE A 270 -15.66 -8.71 -1.17
C ILE A 270 -14.86 -7.96 -2.22
N PHE A 271 -15.38 -6.85 -2.69
CA PHE A 271 -14.72 -5.95 -3.63
C PHE A 271 -14.19 -4.71 -2.91
N SER A 272 -12.96 -4.31 -3.21
CA SER A 272 -12.32 -3.08 -2.75
C SER A 272 -11.48 -2.46 -3.88
N GLY A 273 -10.84 -1.32 -3.61
CA GLY A 273 -10.17 -0.55 -4.67
C GLY A 273 -11.14 0.33 -5.46
N ILE A 274 -12.32 0.58 -4.91
CA ILE A 274 -13.40 1.32 -5.55
C ILE A 274 -13.33 2.78 -5.12
N ILE A 275 -13.07 3.69 -6.06
CA ILE A 275 -13.22 5.12 -5.79
C ILE A 275 -14.71 5.49 -5.74
N GLU A 276 -15.08 6.46 -4.91
CA GLU A 276 -16.47 6.86 -4.64
C GLU A 276 -17.33 7.03 -5.91
N ASP A 277 -16.81 7.73 -6.91
CA ASP A 277 -17.51 7.99 -8.18
C ASP A 277 -17.88 6.72 -8.97
N LYS A 278 -17.17 5.61 -8.76
CA LYS A 278 -17.41 4.32 -9.41
C LYS A 278 -18.33 3.39 -8.61
N CYS A 279 -18.59 3.70 -7.33
CA CYS A 279 -19.29 2.81 -6.41
C CYS A 279 -20.73 2.53 -6.87
N GLU A 280 -21.49 3.56 -7.23
CA GLU A 280 -22.87 3.40 -7.68
C GLU A 280 -22.99 2.68 -9.02
N ILE A 281 -22.00 2.82 -9.90
CA ILE A 281 -21.95 2.10 -11.18
C ILE A 281 -21.78 0.61 -10.90
N LEU A 282 -20.75 0.24 -10.11
CA LEU A 282 -20.48 -1.16 -9.77
C LEU A 282 -21.65 -1.81 -9.02
N LYS A 283 -22.27 -1.10 -8.07
CA LYS A 283 -23.45 -1.57 -7.35
C LYS A 283 -24.60 -1.95 -8.28
N LYS A 284 -24.92 -1.08 -9.25
CA LYS A 284 -25.99 -1.36 -10.23
C LYS A 284 -25.69 -2.59 -11.07
N GLU A 285 -24.45 -2.78 -11.52
CA GLU A 285 -24.07 -3.96 -12.29
C GLU A 285 -24.16 -5.24 -11.45
N VAL A 286 -23.75 -5.19 -10.17
CA VAL A 286 -23.93 -6.27 -9.20
C VAL A 286 -25.40 -6.69 -9.11
N GLU A 287 -26.31 -5.73 -8.91
CA GLU A 287 -27.75 -5.95 -8.80
C GLU A 287 -28.38 -6.46 -10.11
N VAL A 288 -27.94 -5.95 -11.28
CA VAL A 288 -28.40 -6.41 -12.61
C VAL A 288 -28.07 -7.88 -12.85
N LEU A 289 -26.90 -8.36 -12.35
CA LEU A 289 -26.50 -9.75 -12.45
C LEU A 289 -27.18 -10.65 -11.39
N GLY A 290 -28.05 -10.10 -10.57
CA GLY A 290 -28.84 -10.84 -9.59
C GLY A 290 -28.13 -11.09 -8.26
N PHE A 291 -27.00 -10.45 -8.00
CA PHE A 291 -26.33 -10.49 -6.70
C PHE A 291 -26.92 -9.44 -5.75
N GLU A 292 -26.75 -9.67 -4.46
CA GLU A 292 -27.25 -8.76 -3.40
C GLU A 292 -26.09 -8.02 -2.75
N VAL A 293 -26.12 -6.68 -2.75
CA VAL A 293 -25.17 -5.87 -1.98
C VAL A 293 -25.63 -5.82 -0.53
N LEU A 294 -24.85 -6.43 0.36
CA LEU A 294 -25.16 -6.50 1.79
C LEU A 294 -24.67 -5.27 2.54
N GLU A 295 -23.46 -4.79 2.23
CA GLU A 295 -22.82 -3.69 2.94
C GLU A 295 -21.86 -2.93 2.04
N ILE A 296 -21.70 -1.64 2.28
CA ILE A 296 -20.65 -0.80 1.68
C ILE A 296 -19.94 -0.07 2.81
N LYS A 297 -18.64 -0.34 2.97
CA LYS A 297 -17.76 0.42 3.89
C LYS A 297 -17.04 1.53 3.13
N ALA A 298 -16.77 2.63 3.83
CA ALA A 298 -16.11 3.80 3.28
C ALA A 298 -14.95 4.25 4.16
N ASP A 299 -13.86 4.68 3.53
CA ASP A 299 -12.76 5.40 4.16
C ASP A 299 -12.22 6.42 3.16
N LYS A 300 -12.38 7.73 3.48
CA LYS A 300 -12.10 8.84 2.58
C LYS A 300 -12.83 8.65 1.23
N GLU A 301 -12.09 8.76 0.10
CA GLU A 301 -12.59 8.53 -1.26
C GLU A 301 -12.78 7.05 -1.63
N TRP A 302 -12.37 6.11 -0.77
CA TRP A 302 -12.39 4.68 -1.07
C TRP A 302 -13.61 3.97 -0.51
N ARG A 303 -14.05 2.96 -1.24
CA ARG A 303 -15.21 2.11 -0.89
C ARG A 303 -14.80 0.64 -1.00
N ALA A 304 -15.37 -0.17 -0.12
CA ALA A 304 -15.39 -1.63 -0.25
C ALA A 304 -16.83 -2.13 -0.13
N MET A 305 -17.15 -3.18 -0.85
CA MET A 305 -18.50 -3.71 -1.00
C MET A 305 -18.53 -5.18 -0.63
N LEU A 306 -19.44 -5.56 0.27
CA LEU A 306 -19.79 -6.94 0.56
C LEU A 306 -21.02 -7.32 -0.25
N ILE A 307 -20.92 -8.42 -0.99
CA ILE A 307 -21.93 -8.89 -1.93
C ILE A 307 -22.23 -10.35 -1.64
N LYS A 308 -23.49 -10.75 -1.72
CA LYS A 308 -23.94 -12.14 -1.64
C LYS A 308 -24.30 -12.70 -3.01
N ALA A 309 -23.78 -13.87 -3.31
CA ALA A 309 -24.16 -14.65 -4.49
C ALA A 309 -25.48 -15.41 -4.25
N ASN A 310 -26.39 -15.40 -5.25
CA ASN A 310 -27.69 -16.05 -5.19
C ASN A 310 -27.68 -17.45 -5.84
#